data_099828ed5a5a4c53f195e36790fd50f1
#
_entry.id   099828ed5a5a4c53f195e36790fd50f1
#
_cell.length_a   1.000
_cell.length_b   1.000
_cell.length_c   1.000
_cell.angle_alpha   90.00
_cell.angle_beta   90.00
_cell.angle_gamma   90.00
#
_symmetry.space_group_name_H-M   'P 1'
#
loop_
_entity.id
_entity.type
_entity.pdbx_description
1 polymer ?
#
loop_
_entity_poly.entity_id
_entity_poly.type
_entity_poly.pdbx_seq_one_letter_code
_entity_poly.pdbx_strand_id
1 'polypeptide(L)'
;MTTADNDKFVRFWQEINFSQLTKKIWCPYNKGGEYRKWYGNQSWVVFWENNGQAIKETGKASVRSEELYFQKMIGWTDISSHSQLGVRYYPDGFIFDASGPSLFPQGEEDIFFILAFIISSPAAFIVNALNPT
;
A
#
# COMPACT_ATOMS: atom_id res chain seq x y z
N MET A 1 -1.90 -5.75 -5.64
CA MET A 1 -1.87 -7.20 -5.92
C MET A 1 -2.64 -7.99 -4.88
N THR A 2 -2.83 -9.31 -5.07
CA THR A 2 -3.23 -10.24 -4.01
C THR A 2 -2.24 -11.40 -3.96
N THR A 3 -1.97 -11.96 -2.78
CA THR A 3 -0.97 -13.03 -2.62
C THR A 3 -1.57 -14.43 -2.75
N ALA A 4 -2.90 -14.55 -2.74
CA ALA A 4 -3.68 -15.79 -2.63
C ALA A 4 -3.51 -16.55 -1.29
N ASP A 5 -2.41 -16.35 -0.59
CA ASP A 5 -2.11 -16.99 0.71
C ASP A 5 -1.30 -16.02 1.58
N ASN A 6 -2.01 -15.25 2.40
CA ASN A 6 -1.38 -14.26 3.28
C ASN A 6 -0.56 -14.92 4.38
N ASP A 7 -0.98 -16.08 4.88
CA ASP A 7 -0.28 -16.78 5.96
C ASP A 7 1.08 -17.30 5.50
N LYS A 8 1.24 -17.54 4.21
CA LYS A 8 2.50 -17.96 3.61
C LYS A 8 3.37 -16.76 3.20
N PHE A 9 2.79 -15.73 2.58
CA PHE A 9 3.53 -14.69 1.87
C PHE A 9 3.55 -13.33 2.53
N VAL A 10 2.86 -13.14 3.67
CA VAL A 10 2.81 -11.86 4.37
C VAL A 10 3.23 -12.03 5.83
N ARG A 11 4.04 -11.13 6.34
CA ARG A 11 4.53 -11.11 7.73
C ARG A 11 4.52 -9.69 8.27
N PHE A 12 4.60 -9.57 9.58
CA PHE A 12 5.05 -8.33 10.19
C PHE A 12 6.56 -8.17 9.99
N TRP A 13 7.03 -6.96 9.80
CA TRP A 13 8.46 -6.72 9.57
C TRP A 13 9.34 -7.21 10.75
N GLN A 14 8.81 -7.23 11.97
CA GLN A 14 9.50 -7.73 13.15
C GLN A 14 9.78 -9.25 13.13
N GLU A 15 9.03 -9.99 12.32
CA GLU A 15 9.20 -11.44 12.17
C GLU A 15 10.31 -11.81 11.18
N ILE A 16 10.87 -10.81 10.48
CA ILE A 16 11.83 -11.01 9.39
C ILE A 16 13.22 -10.54 9.80
N ASN A 17 14.23 -11.31 9.45
CA ASN A 17 15.62 -10.90 9.65
C ASN A 17 15.94 -9.68 8.73
N PHE A 18 16.61 -8.67 9.28
CA PHE A 18 16.97 -7.46 8.55
C PHE A 18 17.75 -7.75 7.25
N SER A 19 18.61 -8.77 7.24
CA SER A 19 19.33 -9.19 6.03
C SER A 19 18.41 -9.63 4.88
N GLN A 20 17.23 -10.13 5.18
CA GLN A 20 16.24 -10.53 4.16
C GLN A 20 15.51 -9.32 3.56
N LEU A 21 15.35 -8.25 4.34
CA LEU A 21 14.83 -6.97 3.84
C LEU A 21 15.85 -6.30 2.92
N THR A 22 17.12 -6.24 3.32
CA THR A 22 18.18 -5.61 2.50
C THR A 22 18.41 -6.37 1.19
N LYS A 23 18.24 -7.68 1.16
CA LYS A 23 18.33 -8.52 -0.05
C LYS A 23 17.04 -8.53 -0.89
N LYS A 24 16.01 -7.77 -0.48
CA LYS A 24 14.70 -7.74 -1.14
C LYS A 24 14.01 -9.11 -1.27
N ILE A 25 14.32 -10.03 -0.37
CA ILE A 25 13.59 -11.30 -0.24
C ILE A 25 12.19 -11.02 0.30
N TRP A 26 12.12 -10.14 1.29
CA TRP A 26 10.89 -9.55 1.81
C TRP A 26 10.89 -8.06 1.53
N CYS A 27 9.78 -7.53 1.03
CA CYS A 27 9.64 -6.13 0.69
C CYS A 27 8.54 -5.48 1.54
N PRO A 28 8.69 -4.20 1.92
CA PRO A 28 7.62 -3.44 2.57
C PRO A 28 6.31 -3.53 1.77
N TYR A 29 5.18 -3.65 2.48
CA TYR A 29 3.90 -3.95 1.86
C TYR A 29 2.78 -3.04 2.39
N ASN A 30 2.15 -2.27 1.50
CA ASN A 30 0.93 -1.54 1.82
C ASN A 30 -0.27 -2.48 1.75
N LYS A 31 -0.68 -2.99 2.89
CA LYS A 31 -1.85 -3.87 3.06
C LYS A 31 -3.10 -3.12 3.55
N GLY A 32 -3.11 -1.80 3.49
CA GLY A 32 -4.16 -1.00 4.12
C GLY A 32 -4.03 -1.00 5.64
N GLY A 33 -5.12 -1.24 6.36
CA GLY A 33 -5.15 -1.29 7.82
C GLY A 33 -6.08 -0.25 8.43
N GLU A 34 -5.90 0.05 9.72
CA GLU A 34 -6.73 0.99 10.47
C GLU A 34 -6.68 2.42 9.91
N TYR A 35 -7.69 3.21 10.27
CA TYR A 35 -7.74 4.62 9.89
C TYR A 35 -6.54 5.38 10.43
N ARG A 36 -5.76 5.95 9.51
CA ARG A 36 -4.64 6.86 9.79
C ARG A 36 -4.51 7.90 8.67
N LYS A 37 -4.13 9.11 9.04
CA LYS A 37 -3.78 10.18 8.12
C LYS A 37 -2.27 10.41 8.10
N TRP A 38 -1.77 10.96 7.01
CA TRP A 38 -0.39 11.42 6.80
C TRP A 38 0.63 10.31 6.66
N TYR A 39 0.83 9.48 7.68
CA TYR A 39 1.87 8.47 7.74
C TYR A 39 1.47 7.30 8.64
N GLY A 40 1.93 6.07 8.35
CA GLY A 40 1.71 4.88 9.17
C GLY A 40 1.19 3.67 8.39
N ASN A 41 0.75 2.63 9.10
CA ASN A 41 0.34 1.33 8.56
C ASN A 41 1.44 0.67 7.70
N GLN A 42 2.71 0.78 8.14
CA GLN A 42 3.88 0.27 7.45
C GLN A 42 4.48 -0.96 8.17
N SER A 43 3.61 -1.78 8.75
CA SER A 43 4.04 -2.91 9.58
C SER A 43 4.19 -4.22 8.80
N TRP A 44 3.72 -4.25 7.57
CA TRP A 44 3.68 -5.47 6.77
C TRP A 44 4.83 -5.55 5.78
N VAL A 45 5.26 -6.79 5.52
CA VAL A 45 6.19 -7.15 4.45
C VAL A 45 5.61 -8.32 3.66
N VAL A 46 5.94 -8.38 2.37
CA VAL A 46 5.53 -9.44 1.47
C VAL A 46 6.76 -10.17 0.92
N PHE A 47 6.67 -11.49 0.78
CA PHE A 47 7.70 -12.31 0.16
C PHE A 47 7.79 -12.00 -1.33
N TRP A 48 8.93 -11.46 -1.77
CA TRP A 48 9.11 -10.98 -3.14
C TRP A 48 10.40 -11.49 -3.81
N GLU A 49 10.99 -12.54 -3.30
CA GLU A 49 12.18 -13.15 -3.89
C GLU A 49 11.94 -13.50 -5.36
N ASN A 50 12.95 -13.29 -6.20
CA ASN A 50 12.89 -13.52 -7.65
C ASN A 50 11.66 -12.83 -8.31
N ASN A 51 11.41 -11.57 -7.96
CA ASN A 51 10.27 -10.79 -8.48
C ASN A 51 8.91 -11.45 -8.20
N GLY A 52 8.75 -12.03 -7.01
CA GLY A 52 7.50 -12.62 -6.56
C GLY A 52 7.13 -13.92 -7.28
N GLN A 53 8.10 -14.64 -7.81
CA GLN A 53 7.88 -15.87 -8.56
C GLN A 53 7.01 -16.87 -7.79
N ALA A 54 7.31 -17.10 -6.50
CA ALA A 54 6.56 -18.05 -5.69
C ALA A 54 5.07 -17.67 -5.53
N ILE A 55 4.76 -16.37 -5.49
CA ILE A 55 3.38 -15.87 -5.47
C ILE A 55 2.70 -16.11 -6.83
N LYS A 56 3.38 -15.76 -7.92
CA LYS A 56 2.86 -15.92 -9.30
C LYS A 56 2.59 -17.39 -9.63
N GLU A 57 3.43 -18.29 -9.19
CA GLU A 57 3.31 -19.75 -9.40
C GLU A 57 2.11 -20.37 -8.66
N THR A 58 1.51 -19.69 -7.69
CA THR A 58 0.26 -20.18 -7.07
C THR A 58 -0.90 -20.28 -8.08
N GLY A 59 -0.85 -19.54 -9.17
CA GLY A 59 -1.91 -19.46 -10.18
C GLY A 59 -3.22 -18.82 -9.69
N LYS A 60 -3.28 -18.44 -8.41
CA LYS A 60 -4.46 -17.82 -7.76
C LYS A 60 -4.21 -16.37 -7.35
N ALA A 61 -2.94 -15.96 -7.29
CA ALA A 61 -2.56 -14.59 -6.98
C ALA A 61 -2.85 -13.65 -8.16
N SER A 62 -3.20 -12.42 -7.87
CA SER A 62 -3.33 -11.36 -8.88
C SER A 62 -2.21 -10.35 -8.68
N VAL A 63 -1.19 -10.44 -9.53
CA VAL A 63 -0.07 -9.50 -9.56
C VAL A 63 -0.28 -8.57 -10.76
N ARG A 64 -0.51 -7.28 -10.49
CA ARG A 64 -0.81 -6.27 -11.51
C ARG A 64 0.00 -5.01 -11.23
N SER A 65 0.23 -4.21 -12.25
CA SER A 65 0.89 -2.90 -12.17
C SER A 65 2.27 -2.99 -11.49
N GLU A 66 3.05 -4.02 -11.83
CA GLU A 66 4.40 -4.24 -11.28
C GLU A 66 5.34 -3.07 -11.59
N GLU A 67 5.09 -2.35 -12.68
CA GLU A 67 5.82 -1.15 -13.09
C GLU A 67 5.69 0.00 -12.09
N LEU A 68 4.68 -0.04 -11.21
CA LEU A 68 4.45 0.96 -10.17
C LEU A 68 5.00 0.54 -8.80
N TYR A 69 5.49 -0.70 -8.65
CA TYR A 69 6.06 -1.16 -7.40
C TYR A 69 7.35 -0.39 -7.07
N PHE A 70 7.61 -0.26 -5.77
CA PHE A 70 8.77 0.41 -5.21
C PHE A 70 8.83 1.92 -5.42
N GLN A 71 7.81 2.53 -6.02
CA GLN A 71 7.71 3.98 -6.17
C GLN A 71 7.06 4.62 -4.96
N LYS A 72 7.35 5.91 -4.74
CA LYS A 72 6.64 6.75 -3.77
C LYS A 72 5.16 6.80 -4.12
N MET A 73 4.29 6.69 -3.13
CA MET A 73 2.85 6.66 -3.38
C MET A 73 2.06 7.29 -2.24
N ILE A 74 0.82 7.64 -2.55
CA ILE A 74 -0.22 7.98 -1.60
C ILE A 74 -1.16 6.78 -1.55
N GLY A 75 -1.34 6.16 -0.39
CA GLY A 75 -2.20 5.00 -0.23
C GLY A 75 -3.30 5.21 0.80
N TRP A 76 -4.37 4.45 0.68
CA TRP A 76 -5.46 4.41 1.65
C TRP A 76 -5.93 2.98 1.89
N THR A 77 -6.90 2.80 2.75
CA THR A 77 -7.55 1.51 3.00
C THR A 77 -8.87 1.47 2.26
N ASP A 78 -9.09 0.41 1.46
CA ASP A 78 -10.27 0.26 0.62
C ASP A 78 -11.57 0.22 1.43
N ILE A 79 -11.55 -0.52 2.54
CA ILE A 79 -12.68 -0.63 3.45
C ILE A 79 -12.31 0.06 4.77
N SER A 80 -12.97 1.16 5.09
CA SER A 80 -12.81 1.88 6.34
C SER A 80 -14.14 2.00 7.07
N SER A 81 -14.14 1.76 8.38
CA SER A 81 -15.28 2.03 9.26
C SER A 81 -15.47 3.52 9.58
N HIS A 82 -14.59 4.38 9.10
CA HIS A 82 -14.63 5.82 9.31
C HIS A 82 -15.25 6.54 8.11
N SER A 83 -16.04 7.57 8.39
CA SER A 83 -16.64 8.44 7.37
C SER A 83 -15.63 9.30 6.60
N GLN A 84 -14.36 9.25 6.95
CA GLN A 84 -13.27 9.98 6.30
C GLN A 84 -12.22 9.02 5.74
N LEU A 85 -11.70 9.34 4.55
CA LEU A 85 -10.63 8.59 3.93
C LEU A 85 -9.31 8.80 4.69
N GLY A 86 -8.74 7.72 5.21
CA GLY A 86 -7.44 7.71 5.88
C GLY A 86 -6.31 7.60 4.88
N VAL A 87 -5.82 8.71 4.36
CA VAL A 87 -4.81 8.76 3.31
C VAL A 87 -3.41 8.96 3.90
N ARG A 88 -2.42 8.23 3.39
CA ARG A 88 -1.06 8.18 3.94
C ARG A 88 -0.01 8.22 2.84
N TYR A 89 1.12 8.84 3.15
CA TYR A 89 2.32 8.77 2.33
C TYR A 89 3.08 7.46 2.57
N TYR A 90 3.57 6.85 1.50
CA TYR A 90 4.49 5.74 1.51
C TYR A 90 5.75 6.11 0.72
N PRO A 91 6.95 5.97 1.33
CA PRO A 91 8.22 6.21 0.64
C PRO A 91 8.51 5.12 -0.41
N ASP A 92 9.64 5.25 -1.08
CA ASP A 92 10.14 4.22 -1.99
C ASP A 92 10.27 2.86 -1.30
N GLY A 93 10.14 1.79 -2.08
CA GLY A 93 10.40 0.43 -1.63
C GLY A 93 9.17 -0.38 -1.27
N PHE A 94 7.97 0.18 -1.37
CA PHE A 94 6.73 -0.54 -1.08
C PHE A 94 6.12 -1.23 -2.30
N ILE A 95 5.55 -2.40 -2.05
CA ILE A 95 4.57 -3.06 -2.91
C ILE A 95 3.18 -2.80 -2.32
N PHE A 96 2.13 -2.70 -3.14
CA PHE A 96 0.77 -2.42 -2.67
C PHE A 96 -0.20 -3.58 -2.93
N ASP A 97 -1.08 -3.80 -1.96
CA ASP A 97 -2.18 -4.78 -2.00
C ASP A 97 -3.41 -4.21 -2.72
N ALA A 98 -4.32 -5.09 -3.11
CA ALA A 98 -5.64 -4.69 -3.58
C ALA A 98 -6.46 -3.97 -2.49
N SER A 99 -6.28 -4.36 -1.22
CA SER A 99 -6.89 -3.70 -0.06
C SER A 99 -6.22 -2.39 0.37
N GLY A 100 -5.10 -2.04 -0.26
CA GLY A 100 -4.36 -0.79 -0.08
C GLY A 100 -4.25 -0.02 -1.39
N PRO A 101 -5.37 0.49 -1.96
CA PRO A 101 -5.33 1.29 -3.18
C PRO A 101 -4.33 2.43 -3.07
N SER A 102 -3.69 2.74 -4.19
CA SER A 102 -2.57 3.69 -4.20
C SER A 102 -2.63 4.58 -5.43
N LEU A 103 -2.16 5.81 -5.26
CA LEU A 103 -2.05 6.84 -6.29
C LEU A 103 -0.57 7.23 -6.42
N PHE A 104 -0.13 7.40 -7.66
CA PHE A 104 1.25 7.67 -8.01
C PHE A 104 1.34 9.02 -8.72
N PRO A 105 1.60 10.13 -7.99
CA PRO A 105 1.81 11.44 -8.61
C PRO A 105 3.03 11.42 -9.53
N GLN A 106 2.95 12.10 -10.68
CA GLN A 106 4.06 12.14 -11.63
C GLN A 106 5.22 13.03 -11.19
N GLY A 107 4.94 14.06 -10.38
CA GLY A 107 5.94 14.96 -9.81
C GLY A 107 6.18 14.67 -8.32
N GLU A 108 7.44 14.58 -7.90
CA GLU A 108 7.76 14.38 -6.46
C GLU A 108 7.26 15.56 -5.61
N GLU A 109 7.28 16.77 -6.16
CA GLU A 109 6.84 17.99 -5.47
C GLU A 109 5.32 17.98 -5.23
N ASP A 110 4.57 17.30 -6.08
CA ASP A 110 3.10 17.28 -6.02
C ASP A 110 2.56 16.31 -4.97
N ILE A 111 3.36 15.33 -4.54
CA ILE A 111 2.87 14.24 -3.68
C ILE A 111 2.32 14.76 -2.34
N PHE A 112 3.00 15.72 -1.72
CA PHE A 112 2.56 16.28 -0.43
C PHE A 112 1.41 17.28 -0.61
N PHE A 113 1.38 18.00 -1.73
CA PHE A 113 0.25 18.87 -2.07
C PHE A 113 -1.01 18.04 -2.28
N ILE A 114 -0.93 16.98 -3.08
CA ILE A 114 -2.06 16.08 -3.34
C ILE A 114 -2.51 15.39 -2.05
N LEU A 115 -1.57 14.91 -1.23
CA LEU A 115 -1.87 14.31 0.06
C LEU A 115 -2.63 15.28 0.97
N ALA A 116 -2.13 16.52 1.11
CA ALA A 116 -2.76 17.55 1.92
C ALA A 116 -4.16 17.92 1.38
N PHE A 117 -4.30 18.02 0.07
CA PHE A 117 -5.59 18.28 -0.56
C PHE A 117 -6.61 17.19 -0.25
N ILE A 118 -6.26 15.91 -0.49
CA ILE A 118 -7.19 14.78 -0.27
C ILE A 118 -7.62 14.67 1.20
N ILE A 119 -6.73 14.99 2.16
CA ILE A 119 -7.02 14.93 3.59
C ILE A 119 -7.85 16.15 4.05
N SER A 120 -7.92 17.21 3.26
CA SER A 120 -8.64 18.43 3.62
C SER A 120 -10.14 18.23 3.75
N SER A 121 -10.79 19.04 4.58
CA SER A 121 -12.24 18.96 4.78
C SER A 121 -13.05 19.19 3.48
N PRO A 122 -12.68 20.12 2.59
CA PRO A 122 -13.38 20.28 1.31
C PRO A 122 -13.29 19.01 0.43
N ALA A 123 -12.12 18.39 0.33
CA ALA A 123 -11.96 17.17 -0.44
C ALA A 123 -12.73 16.00 0.17
N ALA A 124 -12.70 15.85 1.49
CA ALA A 124 -13.47 14.83 2.20
C ALA A 124 -14.98 14.98 1.94
N PHE A 125 -15.49 16.22 1.93
CA PHE A 125 -16.89 16.50 1.59
C PHE A 125 -17.23 16.05 0.16
N ILE A 126 -16.39 16.35 -0.81
CA ILE A 126 -16.58 15.96 -2.21
C ILE A 126 -16.54 14.43 -2.36
N VAL A 127 -15.55 13.77 -1.76
CA VAL A 127 -15.42 12.31 -1.83
C VAL A 127 -16.65 11.61 -1.23
N ASN A 128 -17.12 12.06 -0.08
CA ASN A 128 -18.32 11.50 0.55
C ASN A 128 -19.60 11.76 -0.29
N ALA A 129 -19.68 12.89 -0.99
CA ALA A 129 -20.81 13.19 -1.88
C ALA A 129 -20.80 12.29 -3.14
N LEU A 130 -19.62 11.94 -3.65
CA LEU A 130 -19.47 11.11 -4.84
C LEU A 130 -19.58 9.60 -4.55
N ASN A 131 -19.21 9.20 -3.35
CA ASN A 131 -19.25 7.80 -2.92
C ASN A 131 -19.87 7.71 -1.51
N PRO A 132 -21.19 7.88 -1.39
CA PRO A 132 -21.89 7.75 -0.12
C PRO A 132 -21.84 6.28 0.31
N THR A 133 -21.15 6.00 1.41
CA THR A 133 -21.12 4.68 2.08
C THR A 133 -22.29 4.52 3.05
#